data_c60a807921a34258037000f9c75fba17
#
_entry.id   c60a807921a34258037000f9c75fba17
#
_cell.length_a   1.000
_cell.length_b   1.000
_cell.length_c   1.000
_cell.angle_alpha   90.00
_cell.angle_beta   90.00
_cell.angle_gamma   90.00
#
_symmetry.space_group_name_H-M   'P 1'
#
loop_
_entity.id
_entity.type
_entity.pdbx_description
1 polymer ?
#
loop_
_entity_poly.entity_id
_entity_poly.type
_entity_poly.pdbx_seq_one_letter_code
_entity_poly.pdbx_strand_id
1 'polypeptide(L)'
;MKGIFMKKSFLVIGIEENEVKLMEVEFKGKLLDVKRALIFNIKSIDELSSSLMEKIRKDGYKNRTAIVLLPFSRVSNFILSLPPMPKSEIKSIVERELRKNFQSLEDVCYEFFISGTKVEGEEKRKEIVVTYVSKEYIDTIIDSLNRCGITPAIITSAFQAYHNLLIYSKLYKPEKSTAFLDVSETKASIALFRGNTWFLSRDFPIEGFEGMGGLEKLFIELNRAFYYFKQKNRGYEINQLVVGGNNPAIKEIKNYLLENFRIPVYVVDWEFLKEFMFSRSFPPEELDYFANSFFLLVGASLNYFVKDSINFIPPELYEKRMLRYRLKGIGISALAILLIVIFANKYLSSIQSSYNDSLLVQKKYIEKLTSQLREIESTKSERWLAKRRLSVLESSYRYANSFSEFLRELSLITPEEITFEFLECQKMDNGWRFSFDGNITANEPLEAQEIFSIFSEQIKKIKSIKNLNISSLQMRNNPMESNKLTMIFKIQGEIEL
;
A
#
# COMPACT_ATOMS: atom_id res chain seq x y z
N MET A 1 -1.87 1.27 -3.85
CA MET A 1 -0.74 0.48 -3.34
C MET A 1 -0.27 0.79 -1.90
N LYS A 2 -0.60 1.93 -1.28
CA LYS A 2 -0.10 2.30 0.06
C LYS A 2 -0.55 1.42 1.25
N GLY A 3 -1.56 0.56 1.11
CA GLY A 3 -2.12 -0.20 2.24
C GLY A 3 -1.45 -1.55 2.56
N ILE A 4 -0.62 -2.10 1.67
CA ILE A 4 0.00 -3.43 1.87
C ILE A 4 1.37 -3.31 2.58
N PHE A 5 1.98 -2.13 2.56
CA PHE A 5 3.35 -1.89 3.03
C PHE A 5 3.45 -1.31 4.45
N MET A 6 2.58 -1.69 5.37
CA MET A 6 2.78 -1.35 6.79
C MET A 6 3.82 -2.26 7.49
N LYS A 7 4.24 -3.35 6.84
CA LYS A 7 5.32 -4.20 7.40
C LYS A 7 6.68 -3.64 6.99
N LYS A 8 7.52 -3.42 7.96
CA LYS A 8 8.91 -2.95 7.78
C LYS A 8 9.89 -4.08 7.52
N SER A 9 9.48 -5.34 7.55
CA SER A 9 10.35 -6.50 7.36
C SER A 9 9.76 -7.54 6.42
N PHE A 10 10.62 -8.14 5.61
CA PHE A 10 10.28 -9.09 4.56
C PHE A 10 11.26 -10.25 4.51
N LEU A 11 10.78 -11.36 3.98
CA LEU A 11 11.61 -12.42 3.48
C LEU A 11 11.88 -12.15 1.99
N VAL A 12 13.12 -12.25 1.55
CA VAL A 12 13.49 -12.10 0.14
C VAL A 12 13.99 -13.45 -0.35
N ILE A 13 13.40 -13.94 -1.42
CA ILE A 13 13.63 -15.30 -1.93
C ILE A 13 14.07 -15.18 -3.39
N GLY A 14 15.32 -15.49 -3.67
CA GLY A 14 15.83 -15.65 -5.03
C GLY A 14 15.71 -17.11 -5.43
N ILE A 15 15.07 -17.38 -6.55
CA ILE A 15 14.89 -18.74 -7.07
C ILE A 15 15.69 -18.84 -8.36
N GLU A 16 16.74 -19.62 -8.34
CA GLU A 16 17.49 -20.04 -9.52
C GLU A 16 17.13 -21.50 -9.88
N GLU A 17 17.72 -22.05 -10.94
CA GLU A 17 17.33 -23.39 -11.41
C GLU A 17 17.51 -24.46 -10.32
N ASN A 18 18.67 -24.48 -9.67
CA ASN A 18 19.02 -25.47 -8.64
C ASN A 18 19.41 -24.84 -7.31
N GLU A 19 19.32 -23.54 -7.17
CA GLU A 19 19.73 -22.80 -5.98
C GLU A 19 18.63 -21.85 -5.53
N VAL A 20 18.42 -21.80 -4.22
CA VAL A 20 17.53 -20.84 -3.58
C VAL A 20 18.34 -20.00 -2.59
N LYS A 21 18.25 -18.70 -2.75
CA LYS A 21 18.82 -17.70 -1.84
C LYS A 21 17.71 -17.12 -0.99
N LEU A 22 17.89 -17.14 0.30
CA LEU A 22 16.92 -16.65 1.28
C LEU A 22 17.54 -15.58 2.14
N MET A 23 16.87 -14.43 2.26
CA MET A 23 17.34 -13.31 3.05
C MET A 23 16.19 -12.69 3.85
N GLU A 24 16.38 -12.44 5.14
CA GLU A 24 15.44 -11.70 5.99
C GLU A 24 15.91 -10.28 6.18
N VAL A 25 15.07 -9.32 5.80
CA VAL A 25 15.41 -7.89 5.81
C VAL A 25 14.41 -7.08 6.62
N GLU A 26 14.89 -6.02 7.23
CA GLU A 26 14.09 -4.99 7.89
C GLU A 26 14.43 -3.61 7.34
N PHE A 27 13.41 -2.81 7.00
CA PHE A 27 13.64 -1.43 6.55
C PHE A 27 13.69 -0.47 7.74
N LYS A 28 14.76 0.30 7.84
CA LYS A 28 14.96 1.39 8.81
C LYS A 28 15.11 2.71 8.05
N GLY A 29 13.97 3.38 7.83
CA GLY A 29 13.95 4.55 6.95
C GLY A 29 14.23 4.16 5.51
N LYS A 30 15.30 4.69 4.92
CA LYS A 30 15.78 4.34 3.56
C LYS A 30 16.84 3.26 3.55
N LEU A 31 17.29 2.80 4.70
CA LEU A 31 18.33 1.78 4.82
C LEU A 31 17.73 0.40 5.01
N LEU A 32 18.41 -0.58 4.45
CA LEU A 32 18.09 -2.00 4.56
C LEU A 32 18.96 -2.63 5.66
N ASP A 33 18.33 -3.25 6.65
CA ASP A 33 18.99 -4.03 7.70
C ASP A 33 18.80 -5.53 7.42
N VAL A 34 19.88 -6.20 7.05
CA VAL A 34 19.86 -7.64 6.79
C VAL A 34 20.05 -8.40 8.10
N LYS A 35 19.08 -9.23 8.44
CA LYS A 35 19.07 -10.02 9.68
C LYS A 35 19.71 -11.40 9.49
N ARG A 36 19.42 -12.03 8.38
CA ARG A 36 19.85 -13.40 8.05
C ARG A 36 19.92 -13.57 6.54
N ALA A 37 20.83 -14.44 6.11
CA ALA A 37 20.94 -14.87 4.73
C ALA A 37 21.37 -16.33 4.69
N LEU A 38 20.85 -17.07 3.71
CA LEU A 38 21.12 -18.51 3.54
C LEU A 38 21.03 -18.86 2.06
N ILE A 39 21.90 -19.76 1.61
CA ILE A 39 21.85 -20.39 0.31
C ILE A 39 21.64 -21.89 0.50
N PHE A 40 20.77 -22.48 -0.32
CA PHE A 40 20.57 -23.93 -0.35
C PHE A 40 20.17 -24.40 -1.74
N ASN A 41 20.46 -25.64 -2.04
CA ASN A 41 20.15 -26.25 -3.33
C ASN A 41 18.81 -26.98 -3.31
N ILE A 42 18.14 -27.00 -4.46
CA ILE A 42 16.94 -27.77 -4.77
C ILE A 42 17.19 -28.53 -6.07
N LYS A 43 16.54 -29.69 -6.26
CA LYS A 43 16.66 -30.45 -7.52
C LYS A 43 15.66 -29.97 -8.57
N SER A 44 14.51 -29.49 -8.14
CA SER A 44 13.45 -28.93 -8.97
C SER A 44 12.62 -27.92 -8.19
N ILE A 45 11.83 -27.15 -8.91
CA ILE A 45 10.89 -26.17 -8.31
C ILE A 45 9.84 -26.86 -7.42
N ASP A 46 9.53 -28.13 -7.65
CA ASP A 46 8.55 -28.88 -6.85
C ASP A 46 9.07 -29.15 -5.41
N GLU A 47 10.38 -29.26 -5.24
CA GLU A 47 11.02 -29.42 -3.93
C GLU A 47 11.10 -28.09 -3.14
N LEU A 48 10.78 -26.96 -3.77
CA LEU A 48 10.89 -25.64 -3.15
C LEU A 48 10.13 -25.57 -1.81
N SER A 49 8.91 -26.08 -1.78
CA SER A 49 8.07 -26.01 -0.56
C SER A 49 8.65 -26.80 0.60
N SER A 50 9.12 -28.03 0.38
CA SER A 50 9.68 -28.89 1.43
C SER A 50 11.00 -28.33 1.96
N SER A 51 11.92 -27.99 1.06
CA SER A 51 13.22 -27.46 1.41
C SER A 51 13.12 -26.10 2.12
N LEU A 52 12.26 -25.22 1.63
CA LEU A 52 12.04 -23.89 2.23
C LEU A 52 11.42 -24.01 3.63
N MET A 53 10.45 -24.91 3.81
CA MET A 53 9.81 -25.14 5.11
C MET A 53 10.81 -25.66 6.14
N GLU A 54 11.68 -26.60 5.75
CA GLU A 54 12.74 -27.12 6.60
C GLU A 54 13.68 -25.99 7.07
N LYS A 55 14.19 -25.19 6.11
CA LYS A 55 15.15 -24.11 6.41
C LYS A 55 14.52 -23.03 7.26
N ILE A 56 13.29 -22.61 6.93
CA ILE A 56 12.56 -21.59 7.72
C ILE A 56 12.37 -22.04 9.17
N ARG A 57 12.04 -23.32 9.39
CA ARG A 57 11.85 -23.89 10.74
C ARG A 57 13.17 -24.00 11.48
N LYS A 58 14.20 -24.53 10.84
CA LYS A 58 15.53 -24.75 11.42
C LYS A 58 16.19 -23.45 11.85
N ASP A 59 16.18 -22.45 10.96
CA ASP A 59 16.90 -21.19 11.18
C ASP A 59 16.03 -20.10 11.82
N GLY A 60 14.78 -20.41 12.13
CA GLY A 60 13.90 -19.53 12.92
C GLY A 60 13.48 -18.25 12.20
N TYR A 61 13.29 -18.29 10.88
CA TYR A 61 12.75 -17.16 10.11
C TYR A 61 11.31 -16.84 10.53
N LYS A 62 11.05 -15.58 10.90
CA LYS A 62 9.76 -15.16 11.48
C LYS A 62 8.83 -14.54 10.43
N ASN A 63 9.38 -13.91 9.43
CA ASN A 63 8.59 -13.25 8.40
C ASN A 63 7.85 -14.25 7.52
N ARG A 64 6.60 -13.91 7.18
CA ARG A 64 5.74 -14.70 6.30
C ARG A 64 5.27 -13.90 5.07
N THR A 65 5.85 -12.72 4.86
CA THR A 65 5.60 -11.90 3.68
C THR A 65 6.88 -11.85 2.87
N ALA A 66 6.83 -12.25 1.60
CA ALA A 66 8.03 -12.40 0.77
C ALA A 66 8.06 -11.46 -0.43
N ILE A 67 9.27 -11.06 -0.80
CA ILE A 67 9.63 -10.54 -2.12
C ILE A 67 10.34 -11.68 -2.84
N VAL A 68 9.85 -12.07 -4.00
CA VAL A 68 10.40 -13.16 -4.80
C VAL A 68 11.14 -12.60 -6.01
N LEU A 69 12.37 -13.04 -6.19
CA LEU A 69 13.20 -12.70 -7.32
C LEU A 69 13.26 -13.87 -8.30
N LEU A 70 12.86 -13.62 -9.55
CA LEU A 70 12.92 -14.57 -10.65
C LEU A 70 14.23 -14.41 -11.42
N PRO A 71 14.81 -15.52 -11.91
CA PRO A 71 16.02 -15.47 -12.74
C PRO A 71 15.72 -14.93 -14.14
N PHE A 72 16.76 -14.50 -14.85
CA PHE A 72 16.63 -14.01 -16.23
C PHE A 72 16.04 -15.06 -17.18
N SER A 73 16.46 -16.32 -17.04
CA SER A 73 16.03 -17.42 -17.92
C SER A 73 14.50 -17.63 -17.96
N ARG A 74 13.79 -17.13 -16.95
CA ARG A 74 12.33 -17.27 -16.85
C ARG A 74 11.54 -16.02 -17.22
N VAL A 75 12.21 -14.90 -17.37
CA VAL A 75 11.57 -13.62 -17.69
C VAL A 75 12.00 -13.15 -19.06
N SER A 76 11.04 -12.96 -19.94
CA SER A 76 11.29 -12.43 -21.28
C SER A 76 10.84 -10.98 -21.39
N ASN A 77 11.41 -10.26 -22.36
CA ASN A 77 11.02 -8.88 -22.63
C ASN A 77 11.03 -8.55 -24.11
N PHE A 78 10.29 -7.51 -24.46
CA PHE A 78 10.44 -6.81 -25.75
C PHE A 78 10.16 -5.32 -25.58
N ILE A 79 10.58 -4.53 -26.56
CA ILE A 79 10.42 -3.08 -26.54
C ILE A 79 9.49 -2.67 -27.68
N LEU A 80 8.50 -1.82 -27.35
CA LEU A 80 7.64 -1.16 -28.31
C LEU A 80 8.00 0.32 -28.41
N SER A 81 8.02 0.83 -29.63
CA SER A 81 8.13 2.27 -29.90
C SER A 81 6.78 2.77 -30.40
N LEU A 82 6.05 3.51 -29.56
CA LEU A 82 4.69 3.95 -29.83
C LEU A 82 4.59 5.48 -29.83
N PRO A 83 3.71 6.09 -30.64
CA PRO A 83 3.40 7.49 -30.52
C PRO A 83 2.85 7.81 -29.13
N PRO A 84 2.86 9.08 -28.69
CA PRO A 84 2.24 9.48 -27.43
C PRO A 84 0.76 9.15 -27.42
N MET A 85 0.35 8.27 -26.50
CA MET A 85 -1.04 7.84 -26.33
C MET A 85 -1.38 7.55 -24.87
N PRO A 86 -2.67 7.43 -24.51
CA PRO A 86 -3.12 7.06 -23.17
C PRO A 86 -2.61 5.68 -22.74
N LYS A 87 -2.45 5.47 -21.44
CA LYS A 87 -1.97 4.18 -20.86
C LYS A 87 -2.90 2.99 -21.20
N SER A 88 -4.20 3.24 -21.32
CA SER A 88 -5.18 2.22 -21.71
C SER A 88 -4.96 1.69 -23.14
N GLU A 89 -4.65 2.57 -24.08
CA GLU A 89 -4.35 2.20 -25.46
C GLU A 89 -3.02 1.45 -25.56
N ILE A 90 -2.01 1.91 -24.82
CA ILE A 90 -0.73 1.18 -24.71
C ILE A 90 -0.97 -0.25 -24.24
N LYS A 91 -1.80 -0.43 -23.20
CA LYS A 91 -2.16 -1.75 -22.68
C LYS A 91 -2.77 -2.64 -23.77
N SER A 92 -3.71 -2.13 -24.53
CA SER A 92 -4.36 -2.88 -25.62
C SER A 92 -3.37 -3.30 -26.72
N ILE A 93 -2.39 -2.45 -27.03
CA ILE A 93 -1.33 -2.79 -28.00
C ILE A 93 -0.40 -3.87 -27.42
N VAL A 94 0.01 -3.73 -26.16
CA VAL A 94 0.84 -4.73 -25.47
C VAL A 94 0.14 -6.09 -25.45
N GLU A 95 -1.13 -6.14 -25.12
CA GLU A 95 -1.92 -7.36 -25.10
C GLU A 95 -2.03 -8.01 -26.50
N ARG A 96 -2.20 -7.18 -27.53
CA ARG A 96 -2.20 -7.65 -28.92
C ARG A 96 -0.85 -8.24 -29.35
N GLU A 97 0.26 -7.62 -28.93
CA GLU A 97 1.59 -8.15 -29.23
C GLU A 97 1.86 -9.48 -28.49
N LEU A 98 1.43 -9.58 -27.23
CA LEU A 98 1.56 -10.82 -26.46
C LEU A 98 0.74 -11.97 -27.08
N ARG A 99 -0.45 -11.68 -27.61
CA ARG A 99 -1.29 -12.70 -28.33
C ARG A 99 -0.63 -13.28 -29.59
N LYS A 100 0.42 -12.67 -30.11
CA LYS A 100 1.19 -13.28 -31.23
C LYS A 100 2.01 -14.48 -30.76
N ASN A 101 2.41 -14.49 -29.50
CA ASN A 101 3.30 -15.52 -28.92
C ASN A 101 2.56 -16.48 -27.98
N PHE A 102 1.37 -16.11 -27.49
CA PHE A 102 0.56 -16.87 -26.54
C PHE A 102 -0.85 -17.11 -27.09
N GLN A 103 -1.37 -18.30 -26.90
CA GLN A 103 -2.76 -18.63 -27.32
C GLN A 103 -3.79 -17.87 -26.49
N SER A 104 -3.51 -17.71 -25.20
CA SER A 104 -4.32 -16.93 -24.25
C SER A 104 -3.46 -15.97 -23.45
N LEU A 105 -4.00 -14.79 -23.11
CA LEU A 105 -3.38 -13.88 -22.15
C LEU A 105 -3.46 -14.41 -20.69
N GLU A 106 -4.31 -15.40 -20.47
CA GLU A 106 -4.41 -16.09 -19.19
C GLU A 106 -3.19 -16.97 -18.90
N ASP A 107 -2.40 -17.32 -19.91
CA ASP A 107 -1.20 -18.15 -19.79
C ASP A 107 0.06 -17.35 -19.43
N VAL A 108 -0.05 -16.01 -19.36
CA VAL A 108 1.08 -15.12 -19.17
C VAL A 108 0.83 -14.05 -18.11
N CYS A 109 1.78 -13.88 -17.20
CA CYS A 109 1.86 -12.71 -16.32
C CYS A 109 2.77 -11.68 -16.99
N TYR A 110 2.29 -10.46 -17.17
CA TYR A 110 3.06 -9.40 -17.81
C TYR A 110 2.92 -8.08 -17.08
N GLU A 111 3.96 -7.27 -17.22
CA GLU A 111 4.00 -5.87 -16.78
C GLU A 111 4.64 -5.02 -17.87
N PHE A 112 4.28 -3.75 -17.93
CA PHE A 112 4.91 -2.81 -18.84
C PHE A 112 5.08 -1.43 -18.19
N PHE A 113 6.13 -0.76 -18.61
CA PHE A 113 6.40 0.61 -18.16
C PHE A 113 6.97 1.45 -19.30
N ILE A 114 6.78 2.77 -19.21
CA ILE A 114 7.34 3.72 -20.14
C ILE A 114 8.76 4.01 -19.68
N SER A 115 9.75 3.56 -20.44
CA SER A 115 11.16 3.71 -20.10
C SER A 115 11.76 5.05 -20.53
N GLY A 116 11.21 5.65 -21.57
CA GLY A 116 11.70 6.92 -22.09
C GLY A 116 10.88 7.45 -23.25
N THR A 117 11.35 8.56 -23.80
CA THR A 117 10.85 9.13 -25.05
C THR A 117 12.00 9.25 -26.01
N LYS A 118 11.84 8.70 -27.22
CA LYS A 118 12.80 8.79 -28.31
C LYS A 118 12.28 9.75 -29.38
N VAL A 119 13.14 10.54 -29.95
CA VAL A 119 12.81 11.38 -31.11
C VAL A 119 13.23 10.60 -32.36
N GLU A 120 12.25 10.27 -33.22
CA GLU A 120 12.45 9.65 -34.51
C GLU A 120 12.00 10.59 -35.64
N GLY A 121 12.97 11.29 -36.25
CA GLY A 121 12.67 12.39 -37.14
C GLY A 121 12.03 13.55 -36.40
N GLU A 122 10.86 13.99 -36.84
CA GLU A 122 10.06 15.03 -36.18
C GLU A 122 9.09 14.49 -35.09
N GLU A 123 8.92 13.16 -35.01
CA GLU A 123 7.97 12.54 -34.09
C GLU A 123 8.63 12.15 -32.75
N LYS A 124 7.93 12.49 -31.67
CA LYS A 124 8.26 11.97 -30.33
C LYS A 124 7.57 10.61 -30.16
N ARG A 125 8.33 9.57 -29.87
CA ARG A 125 7.81 8.23 -29.60
C ARG A 125 8.17 7.79 -28.19
N LYS A 126 7.22 7.12 -27.52
CA LYS A 126 7.44 6.52 -26.21
C LYS A 126 8.05 5.12 -26.39
N GLU A 127 9.12 4.85 -25.67
CA GLU A 127 9.67 3.50 -25.55
C GLU A 127 8.98 2.79 -24.37
N ILE A 128 8.37 1.66 -24.64
CA ILE A 128 7.65 0.85 -23.67
C ILE A 128 8.34 -0.49 -23.57
N VAL A 129 8.85 -0.80 -22.38
CA VAL A 129 9.42 -2.11 -22.08
C VAL A 129 8.29 -2.98 -21.56
N VAL A 130 8.07 -4.10 -22.20
CA VAL A 130 7.12 -5.14 -21.80
C VAL A 130 7.91 -6.31 -21.28
N THR A 131 7.60 -6.76 -20.09
CA THR A 131 8.20 -7.93 -19.45
C THR A 131 7.12 -8.96 -19.17
N TYR A 132 7.42 -10.23 -19.39
CA TYR A 132 6.45 -11.28 -19.20
C TYR A 132 7.09 -12.60 -18.76
N VAL A 133 6.28 -13.43 -18.13
CA VAL A 133 6.66 -14.75 -17.60
C VAL A 133 5.46 -15.69 -17.70
N SER A 134 5.71 -17.01 -17.86
CA SER A 134 4.64 -18.01 -17.84
C SER A 134 3.85 -17.94 -16.54
N LYS A 135 2.51 -17.91 -16.65
CA LYS A 135 1.63 -17.93 -15.49
C LYS A 135 1.74 -19.24 -14.71
N GLU A 136 1.88 -20.36 -15.40
CA GLU A 136 2.10 -21.68 -14.77
C GLU A 136 3.30 -21.67 -13.82
N TYR A 137 4.42 -21.05 -14.25
CA TYR A 137 5.60 -20.93 -13.40
C TYR A 137 5.35 -20.04 -12.17
N ILE A 138 4.65 -18.94 -12.36
CA ILE A 138 4.26 -18.05 -11.25
C ILE A 138 3.32 -18.76 -10.27
N ASP A 139 2.31 -19.46 -10.77
CA ASP A 139 1.35 -20.20 -9.95
C ASP A 139 2.06 -21.30 -9.15
N THR A 140 2.99 -22.05 -9.75
CA THR A 140 3.81 -23.06 -9.06
C THR A 140 4.62 -22.45 -7.89
N ILE A 141 5.23 -21.28 -8.10
CA ILE A 141 5.95 -20.58 -7.04
C ILE A 141 4.99 -20.14 -5.93
N ILE A 142 3.86 -19.53 -6.30
CA ILE A 142 2.86 -19.04 -5.35
C ILE A 142 2.31 -20.17 -4.49
N ASP A 143 1.99 -21.29 -5.11
CA ASP A 143 1.49 -22.49 -4.41
C ASP A 143 2.53 -23.09 -3.46
N SER A 144 3.79 -23.17 -3.91
CA SER A 144 4.90 -23.63 -3.08
C SER A 144 5.09 -22.75 -1.84
N LEU A 145 5.03 -21.43 -2.02
CA LEU A 145 5.13 -20.47 -0.91
C LEU A 145 3.92 -20.53 0.03
N ASN A 146 2.70 -20.64 -0.52
CA ASN A 146 1.48 -20.76 0.26
C ASN A 146 1.49 -22.02 1.15
N ARG A 147 2.01 -23.15 0.65
CA ARG A 147 2.21 -24.38 1.45
C ARG A 147 3.14 -24.15 2.65
N CYS A 148 4.13 -23.26 2.51
CA CYS A 148 5.01 -22.83 3.60
C CYS A 148 4.40 -21.76 4.51
N GLY A 149 3.16 -21.32 4.26
CA GLY A 149 2.54 -20.20 4.97
C GLY A 149 3.16 -18.85 4.64
N ILE A 150 3.88 -18.75 3.52
CA ILE A 150 4.49 -17.50 3.03
C ILE A 150 3.58 -16.86 1.99
N THR A 151 3.38 -15.55 2.13
CA THR A 151 2.58 -14.77 1.19
C THR A 151 3.51 -13.89 0.36
N PRO A 152 3.66 -14.12 -0.95
CA PRO A 152 4.44 -13.23 -1.81
C PRO A 152 3.76 -11.87 -1.92
N ALA A 153 4.46 -10.80 -1.54
CA ALA A 153 4.00 -9.42 -1.68
C ALA A 153 4.39 -8.82 -3.03
N ILE A 154 5.55 -9.21 -3.53
CA ILE A 154 6.10 -8.80 -4.83
C ILE A 154 6.75 -10.04 -5.45
N ILE A 155 6.52 -10.25 -6.74
CA ILE A 155 7.30 -11.19 -7.57
C ILE A 155 7.94 -10.35 -8.67
N THR A 156 9.25 -10.27 -8.66
CA THR A 156 10.01 -9.38 -9.55
C THR A 156 11.09 -10.14 -10.32
N SER A 157 11.75 -9.47 -11.27
CA SER A 157 12.81 -10.05 -12.07
C SER A 157 14.19 -9.59 -11.62
N ALA A 158 15.22 -10.37 -11.95
CA ALA A 158 16.62 -9.99 -11.76
C ALA A 158 16.94 -8.66 -12.45
N PHE A 159 16.31 -8.38 -13.58
CA PHE A 159 16.42 -7.10 -14.27
C PHE A 159 16.04 -5.91 -13.37
N GLN A 160 14.87 -5.97 -12.71
CA GLN A 160 14.43 -4.92 -11.82
C GLN A 160 15.39 -4.76 -10.63
N ALA A 161 15.94 -5.87 -10.15
CA ALA A 161 16.94 -5.85 -9.07
C ALA A 161 18.21 -5.10 -9.49
N TYR A 162 18.76 -5.38 -10.68
CA TYR A 162 19.91 -4.64 -11.20
C TYR A 162 19.61 -3.16 -11.39
N HIS A 163 18.45 -2.83 -11.96
CA HIS A 163 18.05 -1.45 -12.16
C HIS A 163 17.94 -0.69 -10.84
N ASN A 164 17.40 -1.33 -9.81
CA ASN A 164 17.33 -0.74 -8.47
C ASN A 164 18.73 -0.49 -7.90
N LEU A 165 19.63 -1.45 -8.03
CA LEU A 165 21.03 -1.28 -7.59
C LEU A 165 21.70 -0.10 -8.28
N LEU A 166 21.51 0.06 -9.59
CA LEU A 166 22.04 1.20 -10.33
C LEU A 166 21.51 2.54 -9.81
N ILE A 167 20.19 2.64 -9.60
CA ILE A 167 19.57 3.88 -9.10
C ILE A 167 20.09 4.23 -7.70
N TYR A 168 20.14 3.25 -6.82
CA TYR A 168 20.49 3.48 -5.42
C TYR A 168 21.99 3.68 -5.20
N SER A 169 22.84 3.08 -6.04
CA SER A 169 24.30 3.28 -6.02
C SER A 169 24.77 4.59 -6.65
N LYS A 170 23.85 5.43 -7.14
CA LYS A 170 24.15 6.69 -7.85
C LYS A 170 24.96 6.52 -9.17
N LEU A 171 25.12 5.28 -9.65
CA LEU A 171 25.75 5.00 -10.95
C LEU A 171 24.76 5.24 -12.10
N TYR A 172 23.47 5.27 -11.79
CA TYR A 172 22.46 5.57 -12.78
C TYR A 172 22.58 6.99 -13.32
N LYS A 173 22.65 7.11 -14.65
CA LYS A 173 22.54 8.37 -15.38
C LYS A 173 21.67 8.13 -16.61
N PRO A 174 20.60 8.95 -16.83
CA PRO A 174 19.65 8.74 -17.92
C PRO A 174 20.30 8.68 -19.31
N GLU A 175 21.39 9.43 -19.50
CA GLU A 175 22.14 9.52 -20.73
C GLU A 175 23.15 8.39 -20.93
N LYS A 176 23.46 7.64 -19.89
CA LYS A 176 24.47 6.54 -19.97
C LYS A 176 23.84 5.19 -20.25
N SER A 177 24.57 4.42 -21.05
CA SER A 177 24.30 2.99 -21.23
C SER A 177 25.18 2.18 -20.28
N THR A 178 24.56 1.30 -19.52
CA THR A 178 25.22 0.48 -18.49
C THR A 178 25.07 -0.99 -18.83
N ALA A 179 26.15 -1.74 -18.76
CA ALA A 179 26.10 -3.20 -18.72
C ALA A 179 26.19 -3.66 -17.26
N PHE A 180 25.31 -4.56 -16.85
CA PHE A 180 25.42 -5.29 -15.60
C PHE A 180 25.80 -6.73 -15.89
N LEU A 181 26.87 -7.20 -15.30
CA LEU A 181 27.39 -8.55 -15.47
C LEU A 181 27.39 -9.27 -14.13
N ASP A 182 26.69 -10.39 -14.07
CA ASP A 182 26.67 -11.30 -12.91
C ASP A 182 27.45 -12.55 -13.28
N VAL A 183 28.49 -12.86 -12.54
CA VAL A 183 29.40 -13.98 -12.84
C VAL A 183 29.41 -14.96 -11.69
N SER A 184 28.92 -16.16 -11.94
CA SER A 184 29.07 -17.32 -11.06
C SER A 184 30.22 -18.22 -11.53
N GLU A 185 30.44 -19.34 -10.89
CA GLU A 185 31.46 -20.32 -11.26
C GLU A 185 31.20 -20.96 -12.62
N THR A 186 29.94 -21.17 -12.99
CA THR A 186 29.56 -21.97 -14.17
C THR A 186 28.85 -21.18 -15.25
N LYS A 187 28.37 -19.98 -14.94
CA LYS A 187 27.59 -19.15 -15.86
C LYS A 187 27.87 -17.66 -15.65
N ALA A 188 27.63 -16.88 -16.68
CA ALA A 188 27.49 -15.43 -16.54
C ALA A 188 26.16 -14.96 -17.14
N SER A 189 25.61 -13.94 -16.54
CA SER A 189 24.40 -13.26 -16.98
C SER A 189 24.73 -11.80 -17.26
N ILE A 190 24.33 -11.30 -18.42
CA ILE A 190 24.50 -9.90 -18.78
C ILE A 190 23.14 -9.23 -18.93
N ALA A 191 23.02 -8.02 -18.42
CA ALA A 191 21.88 -7.13 -18.66
C ALA A 191 22.37 -5.79 -19.18
N LEU A 192 21.81 -5.33 -20.29
CA LEU A 192 22.18 -4.07 -20.94
C LEU A 192 21.06 -3.05 -20.75
N PHE A 193 21.42 -1.87 -20.29
CA PHE A 193 20.52 -0.76 -20.00
C PHE A 193 20.91 0.48 -20.80
N ARG A 194 19.92 1.22 -21.27
CA ARG A 194 20.06 2.59 -21.75
C ARG A 194 19.12 3.47 -20.93
N GLY A 195 19.69 4.22 -19.99
CA GLY A 195 18.86 4.89 -19.00
C GLY A 195 17.94 3.91 -18.28
N ASN A 196 16.63 4.16 -18.30
CA ASN A 196 15.61 3.27 -17.73
C ASN A 196 15.20 2.12 -18.64
N THR A 197 15.72 2.06 -19.88
CA THR A 197 15.30 1.04 -20.84
C THR A 197 16.14 -0.20 -20.67
N TRP A 198 15.53 -1.31 -20.33
CA TRP A 198 16.13 -2.62 -20.42
C TRP A 198 16.15 -3.08 -21.86
N PHE A 199 17.33 -3.36 -22.36
CA PHE A 199 17.50 -3.62 -23.77
C PHE A 199 17.69 -5.10 -24.09
N LEU A 200 18.52 -5.76 -23.32
CA LEU A 200 18.89 -7.16 -23.50
C LEU A 200 19.27 -7.77 -22.17
N SER A 201 18.87 -9.01 -21.96
CA SER A 201 19.51 -9.89 -20.99
C SER A 201 19.86 -11.21 -21.68
N ARG A 202 20.95 -11.79 -21.26
CA ARG A 202 21.40 -13.08 -21.80
C ARG A 202 22.23 -13.81 -20.77
N ASP A 203 21.94 -15.10 -20.62
CA ASP A 203 22.75 -16.04 -19.86
C ASP A 203 23.63 -16.83 -20.83
N PHE A 204 24.86 -17.10 -20.42
CA PHE A 204 25.75 -17.96 -21.16
C PHE A 204 26.63 -18.78 -20.22
N PRO A 205 26.93 -20.04 -20.57
CA PRO A 205 27.79 -20.89 -19.75
C PRO A 205 29.25 -20.44 -19.85
N ILE A 206 29.89 -20.44 -18.70
CA ILE A 206 31.34 -20.24 -18.59
C ILE A 206 31.93 -21.48 -17.94
N GLU A 207 32.91 -22.07 -18.58
CA GLU A 207 33.67 -23.18 -18.03
C GLU A 207 34.96 -22.60 -17.46
N GLY A 208 35.10 -22.66 -16.15
CA GLY A 208 36.31 -22.38 -15.36
C GLY A 208 37.03 -21.07 -15.66
N PHE A 209 37.17 -20.22 -14.64
CA PHE A 209 38.12 -19.10 -14.73
C PHE A 209 39.55 -19.50 -14.34
N GLU A 210 39.82 -20.79 -14.17
CA GLU A 210 41.16 -21.31 -13.98
C GLU A 210 41.93 -21.20 -15.30
N GLY A 211 42.53 -20.01 -15.55
CA GLY A 211 43.26 -19.70 -16.74
C GLY A 211 42.60 -18.69 -17.66
N MET A 212 43.32 -18.31 -18.75
CA MET A 212 42.89 -17.25 -19.69
C MET A 212 41.63 -17.61 -20.50
N GLY A 213 41.34 -18.88 -20.69
CA GLY A 213 40.22 -19.33 -21.56
C GLY A 213 38.85 -18.88 -21.14
N GLY A 214 38.54 -18.85 -19.82
CA GLY A 214 37.29 -18.35 -19.29
C GLY A 214 37.10 -16.85 -19.48
N LEU A 215 38.16 -16.08 -19.29
CA LEU A 215 38.17 -14.62 -19.49
C LEU A 215 37.99 -14.26 -20.96
N GLU A 216 38.66 -14.98 -21.88
CA GLU A 216 38.51 -14.77 -23.32
C GLU A 216 37.10 -15.09 -23.80
N LYS A 217 36.50 -16.19 -23.33
CA LYS A 217 35.11 -16.55 -23.66
C LYS A 217 34.13 -15.48 -23.14
N LEU A 218 34.32 -15.01 -21.90
CA LEU A 218 33.56 -13.92 -21.34
C LEU A 218 33.67 -12.66 -22.21
N PHE A 219 34.86 -12.27 -22.60
CA PHE A 219 35.10 -11.11 -23.44
C PHE A 219 34.42 -11.23 -24.81
N ILE A 220 34.47 -12.40 -25.44
CA ILE A 220 33.82 -12.64 -26.74
C ILE A 220 32.31 -12.47 -26.61
N GLU A 221 31.69 -13.05 -25.58
CA GLU A 221 30.26 -12.96 -25.39
C GLU A 221 29.81 -11.53 -25.04
N LEU A 222 30.60 -10.81 -24.24
CA LEU A 222 30.35 -9.39 -23.95
C LEU A 222 30.46 -8.54 -25.21
N ASN A 223 31.48 -8.74 -26.03
CA ASN A 223 31.65 -8.03 -27.30
C ASN A 223 30.47 -8.26 -28.24
N ARG A 224 29.98 -9.51 -28.34
CA ARG A 224 28.80 -9.82 -29.14
C ARG A 224 27.55 -9.07 -28.61
N ALA A 225 27.37 -9.04 -27.30
CA ALA A 225 26.25 -8.33 -26.69
C ALA A 225 26.36 -6.81 -26.91
N PHE A 226 27.53 -6.23 -26.73
CA PHE A 226 27.79 -4.79 -26.95
C PHE A 226 27.63 -4.39 -28.41
N TYR A 227 28.13 -5.21 -29.33
CA TYR A 227 27.95 -4.99 -30.77
C TYR A 227 26.45 -5.02 -31.16
N TYR A 228 25.72 -6.03 -30.70
CA TYR A 228 24.28 -6.11 -30.90
C TYR A 228 23.54 -4.89 -30.32
N PHE A 229 23.91 -4.46 -29.11
CA PHE A 229 23.37 -3.27 -28.48
C PHE A 229 23.62 -2.03 -29.33
N LYS A 230 24.86 -1.82 -29.80
CA LYS A 230 25.25 -0.69 -30.65
C LYS A 230 24.46 -0.66 -31.95
N GLN A 231 24.30 -1.79 -32.63
CA GLN A 231 23.53 -1.88 -33.87
C GLN A 231 22.06 -1.51 -33.66
N LYS A 232 21.43 -2.03 -32.61
CA LYS A 232 20.01 -1.79 -32.33
C LYS A 232 19.72 -0.41 -31.77
N ASN A 233 20.69 0.26 -31.17
CA ASN A 233 20.56 1.56 -30.54
C ASN A 233 21.22 2.71 -31.32
N ARG A 234 21.28 2.63 -32.66
CA ARG A 234 21.76 3.71 -33.50
C ARG A 234 23.18 4.20 -33.14
N GLY A 235 24.06 3.29 -32.76
CA GLY A 235 25.47 3.61 -32.45
C GLY A 235 25.72 4.03 -31.01
N TYR A 236 24.71 4.02 -30.13
CA TYR A 236 25.01 4.15 -28.70
C TYR A 236 25.92 3.03 -28.22
N GLU A 237 26.90 3.37 -27.41
CA GLU A 237 27.84 2.43 -26.84
C GLU A 237 27.61 2.25 -25.33
N ILE A 238 28.12 1.15 -24.80
CA ILE A 238 28.14 0.94 -23.35
C ILE A 238 29.16 1.86 -22.73
N ASN A 239 28.77 2.66 -21.74
CA ASN A 239 29.62 3.68 -21.13
C ASN A 239 30.25 3.21 -19.81
N GLN A 240 29.67 2.21 -19.18
CA GLN A 240 30.14 1.66 -17.91
C GLN A 240 29.69 0.22 -17.75
N LEU A 241 30.44 -0.54 -16.95
CA LEU A 241 30.15 -1.93 -16.62
C LEU A 241 30.10 -2.08 -15.10
N VAL A 242 29.09 -2.76 -14.60
CA VAL A 242 28.97 -3.15 -13.19
C VAL A 242 29.07 -4.67 -13.14
N VAL A 243 30.00 -5.20 -12.35
CA VAL A 243 30.27 -6.63 -12.22
C VAL A 243 29.90 -7.08 -10.81
N GLY A 244 29.04 -8.06 -10.71
CA GLY A 244 28.69 -8.75 -9.47
C GLY A 244 28.81 -10.26 -9.64
N GLY A 245 28.49 -11.00 -8.58
CA GLY A 245 28.47 -12.45 -8.59
C GLY A 245 29.45 -13.07 -7.59
N ASN A 246 29.24 -14.35 -7.34
CA ASN A 246 30.00 -15.11 -6.34
C ASN A 246 31.28 -15.79 -6.90
N ASN A 247 31.71 -15.38 -8.08
CA ASN A 247 32.92 -15.93 -8.68
C ASN A 247 34.17 -15.50 -7.90
N PRO A 248 35.06 -16.40 -7.47
CA PRO A 248 36.28 -16.06 -6.75
C PRO A 248 37.22 -15.13 -7.54
N ALA A 249 37.22 -15.25 -8.87
CA ALA A 249 38.08 -14.45 -9.78
C ALA A 249 37.47 -13.06 -10.10
N ILE A 250 36.49 -12.55 -9.37
CA ILE A 250 35.77 -11.30 -9.71
C ILE A 250 36.71 -10.09 -9.84
N LYS A 251 37.80 -10.04 -9.06
CA LYS A 251 38.82 -8.98 -9.14
C LYS A 251 39.64 -9.06 -10.40
N GLU A 252 40.00 -10.28 -10.82
CA GLU A 252 40.72 -10.54 -12.06
C GLU A 252 39.86 -10.22 -13.27
N ILE A 253 38.58 -10.64 -13.23
CA ILE A 253 37.57 -10.30 -14.23
C ILE A 253 37.47 -8.79 -14.39
N LYS A 254 37.33 -8.04 -13.27
CA LYS A 254 37.29 -6.57 -13.30
C LYS A 254 38.49 -5.97 -14.03
N ASN A 255 39.72 -6.40 -13.67
CA ASN A 255 40.96 -5.86 -14.26
C ASN A 255 41.04 -6.17 -15.75
N TYR A 256 40.73 -7.41 -16.10
CA TYR A 256 40.72 -7.85 -17.49
C TYR A 256 39.70 -7.05 -18.34
N LEU A 257 38.50 -6.84 -17.84
CA LEU A 257 37.47 -6.09 -18.54
C LEU A 257 37.82 -4.59 -18.65
N LEU A 258 38.41 -4.01 -17.60
CA LEU A 258 38.85 -2.61 -17.59
C LEU A 258 39.92 -2.36 -18.67
N GLU A 259 40.89 -3.26 -18.79
CA GLU A 259 41.98 -3.16 -19.77
C GLU A 259 41.48 -3.32 -21.21
N ASN A 260 40.56 -4.26 -21.44
CA ASN A 260 40.12 -4.60 -22.79
C ASN A 260 39.02 -3.68 -23.32
N PHE A 261 38.04 -3.30 -22.50
CA PHE A 261 36.94 -2.41 -22.93
C PHE A 261 37.24 -0.93 -22.75
N ARG A 262 38.21 -0.56 -21.90
CA ARG A 262 38.59 0.82 -21.59
C ARG A 262 37.43 1.71 -21.14
N ILE A 263 36.45 1.12 -20.47
CA ILE A 263 35.33 1.81 -19.83
C ILE A 263 35.40 1.58 -18.31
N PRO A 264 34.80 2.46 -17.50
CA PRO A 264 34.74 2.25 -16.04
C PRO A 264 34.08 0.93 -15.69
N VAL A 265 34.75 0.14 -14.84
CA VAL A 265 34.25 -1.14 -14.32
C VAL A 265 34.13 -1.06 -12.81
N TYR A 266 32.90 -1.20 -12.31
CA TYR A 266 32.57 -1.18 -10.89
C TYR A 266 32.27 -2.60 -10.42
N VAL A 267 32.72 -2.96 -9.22
CA VAL A 267 32.38 -4.27 -8.61
C VAL A 267 31.30 -4.06 -7.56
N VAL A 268 30.38 -4.99 -7.51
CA VAL A 268 29.38 -5.04 -6.44
C VAL A 268 29.97 -5.78 -5.25
N ASP A 269 30.71 -5.06 -4.44
CA ASP A 269 31.30 -5.50 -3.18
C ASP A 269 30.56 -4.86 -1.99
N TRP A 270 31.06 -5.04 -0.79
CA TRP A 270 30.50 -4.41 0.40
C TRP A 270 30.55 -2.88 0.33
N GLU A 271 31.63 -2.32 -0.21
CA GLU A 271 31.79 -0.86 -0.37
C GLU A 271 30.69 -0.28 -1.27
N PHE A 272 30.26 -1.03 -2.28
CA PHE A 272 29.15 -0.66 -3.14
C PHE A 272 27.80 -0.71 -2.40
N LEU A 273 27.58 -1.71 -1.57
CA LEU A 273 26.28 -1.94 -0.91
C LEU A 273 26.10 -1.11 0.36
N LYS A 274 27.16 -0.74 1.07
CA LYS A 274 27.07 -0.05 2.37
C LYS A 274 26.38 1.32 2.33
N GLU A 275 26.24 1.95 1.17
CA GLU A 275 25.56 3.24 1.03
C GLU A 275 24.06 3.15 1.32
N PHE A 276 23.44 2.00 1.09
CA PHE A 276 22.00 1.82 1.21
C PHE A 276 21.59 0.63 2.08
N MET A 277 22.57 -0.12 2.58
CA MET A 277 22.30 -1.20 3.53
C MET A 277 23.32 -1.24 4.66
N PHE A 278 22.95 -1.88 5.75
CA PHE A 278 23.87 -2.29 6.80
C PHE A 278 23.50 -3.69 7.31
N SER A 279 24.47 -4.37 7.88
CA SER A 279 24.22 -5.64 8.54
C SER A 279 24.98 -5.65 9.88
N ARG A 280 24.23 -5.90 10.95
CA ARG A 280 24.80 -6.12 12.28
C ARG A 280 25.01 -7.61 12.58
N SER A 281 24.49 -8.45 11.69
CA SER A 281 24.43 -9.90 11.92
C SER A 281 25.58 -10.66 11.29
N PHE A 282 26.35 -10.02 10.39
CA PHE A 282 27.48 -10.63 9.71
C PHE A 282 28.79 -10.06 10.23
N PRO A 283 29.81 -10.91 10.50
CA PRO A 283 31.15 -10.46 10.83
C PRO A 283 31.77 -9.72 9.61
N PRO A 284 32.70 -8.79 9.84
CA PRO A 284 33.32 -8.01 8.74
C PRO A 284 33.94 -8.88 7.65
N GLU A 285 34.45 -10.04 8.01
CA GLU A 285 35.12 -10.99 7.11
C GLU A 285 34.17 -11.64 6.10
N GLU A 286 32.87 -11.71 6.44
CA GLU A 286 31.84 -12.31 5.59
C GLU A 286 31.10 -11.29 4.72
N LEU A 287 31.34 -9.97 4.91
CA LEU A 287 30.58 -8.92 4.25
C LEU A 287 30.76 -8.92 2.73
N ASP A 288 31.99 -9.15 2.23
CA ASP A 288 32.24 -9.25 0.79
C ASP A 288 31.61 -10.51 0.20
N TYR A 289 31.70 -11.65 0.88
CA TYR A 289 31.01 -12.87 0.46
C TYR A 289 29.51 -12.66 0.41
N PHE A 290 28.94 -12.01 1.44
CA PHE A 290 27.54 -11.65 1.47
C PHE A 290 27.19 -10.72 0.30
N ALA A 291 27.95 -9.66 0.08
CA ALA A 291 27.73 -8.72 -1.00
C ALA A 291 27.69 -9.43 -2.36
N ASN A 292 28.68 -10.25 -2.62
CA ASN A 292 28.82 -10.99 -3.87
C ASN A 292 27.70 -12.01 -4.10
N SER A 293 27.22 -12.67 -3.04
CA SER A 293 26.22 -13.74 -3.16
C SER A 293 24.78 -13.25 -3.15
N PHE A 294 24.48 -12.12 -2.45
CA PHE A 294 23.13 -11.68 -2.17
C PHE A 294 22.75 -10.32 -2.78
N PHE A 295 23.63 -9.67 -3.55
CA PHE A 295 23.37 -8.34 -4.09
C PHE A 295 22.06 -8.24 -4.89
N LEU A 296 21.68 -9.28 -5.64
CA LEU A 296 20.42 -9.30 -6.36
C LEU A 296 19.22 -9.31 -5.43
N LEU A 297 19.30 -10.01 -4.30
CA LEU A 297 18.24 -9.99 -3.29
C LEU A 297 18.16 -8.62 -2.62
N VAL A 298 19.31 -7.97 -2.41
CA VAL A 298 19.37 -6.58 -1.95
C VAL A 298 18.66 -5.69 -2.97
N GLY A 299 18.98 -5.79 -4.25
CA GLY A 299 18.32 -5.05 -5.33
C GLY A 299 16.81 -5.31 -5.42
N ALA A 300 16.40 -6.58 -5.25
CA ALA A 300 14.99 -6.95 -5.20
C ALA A 300 14.27 -6.34 -3.98
N SER A 301 14.94 -6.27 -2.83
CA SER A 301 14.40 -5.64 -1.62
C SER A 301 14.07 -4.17 -1.83
N LEU A 302 14.87 -3.45 -2.62
CA LEU A 302 14.70 -2.04 -2.94
C LEU A 302 13.41 -1.75 -3.73
N ASN A 303 12.73 -2.76 -4.30
CA ASN A 303 11.39 -2.62 -4.87
C ASN A 303 10.37 -2.05 -3.90
N TYR A 304 10.60 -2.19 -2.61
CA TYR A 304 9.77 -1.57 -1.57
C TYR A 304 9.66 -0.05 -1.73
N PHE A 305 10.71 0.60 -2.22
CA PHE A 305 10.79 2.05 -2.37
C PHE A 305 10.44 2.53 -3.80
N VAL A 306 10.40 1.63 -4.77
CA VAL A 306 10.16 1.97 -6.19
C VAL A 306 8.67 1.98 -6.47
N LYS A 307 8.17 3.10 -7.02
CA LYS A 307 6.74 3.33 -7.19
C LYS A 307 6.12 2.54 -8.35
N ASP A 308 6.85 2.34 -9.44
CA ASP A 308 6.41 1.66 -10.66
C ASP A 308 7.33 0.45 -10.96
N SER A 309 7.47 -0.44 -9.95
CA SER A 309 8.28 -1.64 -10.07
C SER A 309 7.51 -2.79 -10.72
N ILE A 310 8.23 -3.66 -11.42
CA ILE A 310 7.70 -4.90 -11.98
C ILE A 310 7.17 -5.80 -10.85
N ASN A 311 5.92 -6.26 -11.01
CA ASN A 311 5.31 -7.20 -10.07
C ASN A 311 4.39 -8.18 -10.82
N PHE A 312 4.85 -9.40 -10.98
CA PHE A 312 4.14 -10.47 -11.69
C PHE A 312 3.07 -11.18 -10.87
N ILE A 313 2.68 -10.66 -9.71
CA ILE A 313 1.55 -11.25 -8.96
C ILE A 313 0.27 -11.10 -9.78
N PRO A 314 -0.45 -12.20 -10.07
CA PRO A 314 -1.70 -12.15 -10.81
C PRO A 314 -2.72 -11.22 -10.16
N PRO A 315 -3.43 -10.39 -10.94
CA PRO A 315 -4.41 -9.43 -10.44
C PRO A 315 -5.49 -10.07 -9.57
N GLU A 316 -5.92 -11.28 -9.91
CA GLU A 316 -6.96 -12.01 -9.18
C GLU A 316 -6.54 -12.32 -7.73
N LEU A 317 -5.27 -12.62 -7.52
CA LEU A 317 -4.73 -12.86 -6.17
C LEU A 317 -4.62 -11.57 -5.38
N TYR A 318 -4.30 -10.47 -6.05
CA TYR A 318 -4.28 -9.16 -5.44
C TYR A 318 -5.68 -8.75 -4.99
N GLU A 319 -6.68 -8.89 -5.85
CA GLU A 319 -8.08 -8.59 -5.56
C GLU A 319 -8.62 -9.45 -4.41
N LYS A 320 -8.39 -10.77 -4.45
CA LYS A 320 -8.77 -11.69 -3.35
C LYS A 320 -8.15 -11.30 -2.02
N ARG A 321 -6.91 -10.82 -2.01
CA ARG A 321 -6.24 -10.33 -0.79
C ARG A 321 -6.85 -9.03 -0.31
N MET A 322 -7.07 -8.07 -1.20
CA MET A 322 -7.71 -6.80 -0.87
C MET A 322 -9.12 -7.02 -0.31
N LEU A 323 -9.88 -7.95 -0.90
CA LEU A 323 -11.20 -8.32 -0.40
C LEU A 323 -11.13 -8.88 1.02
N ARG A 324 -10.18 -9.80 1.29
CA ARG A 324 -9.98 -10.35 2.65
C ARG A 324 -9.60 -9.26 3.67
N TYR A 325 -8.75 -8.30 3.29
CA TYR A 325 -8.40 -7.18 4.17
C TYR A 325 -9.59 -6.25 4.43
N ARG A 326 -10.39 -5.96 3.39
CA ARG A 326 -11.63 -5.18 3.53
C ARG A 326 -12.63 -5.89 4.44
N LEU A 327 -12.86 -7.19 4.24
CA LEU A 327 -13.75 -7.99 5.08
C LEU A 327 -13.28 -8.05 6.55
N LYS A 328 -11.98 -8.20 6.80
CA LYS A 328 -11.41 -8.11 8.16
C LYS A 328 -11.62 -6.72 8.77
N GLY A 329 -11.41 -5.66 8.00
CA GLY A 329 -11.65 -4.28 8.43
C GLY A 329 -13.13 -4.05 8.81
N ILE A 330 -14.06 -4.52 7.96
CA ILE A 330 -15.50 -4.47 8.23
C ILE A 330 -15.84 -5.29 9.49
N GLY A 331 -15.27 -6.48 9.64
CA GLY A 331 -15.48 -7.30 10.84
C GLY A 331 -15.01 -6.63 12.13
N ILE A 332 -13.84 -5.97 12.12
CA ILE A 332 -13.34 -5.22 13.28
C ILE A 332 -14.20 -4.00 13.57
N SER A 333 -14.64 -3.26 12.55
CA SER A 333 -15.53 -2.10 12.74
C SER A 333 -16.92 -2.52 13.24
N ALA A 334 -17.46 -3.61 12.73
CA ALA A 334 -18.73 -4.17 13.22
C ALA A 334 -18.62 -4.61 14.69
N LEU A 335 -17.51 -5.25 15.07
CA LEU A 335 -17.26 -5.62 16.48
C LEU A 335 -17.15 -4.38 17.38
N ALA A 336 -16.46 -3.34 16.92
CA ALA A 336 -16.33 -2.08 17.66
C ALA A 336 -17.70 -1.40 17.85
N ILE A 337 -18.53 -1.36 16.81
CA ILE A 337 -19.91 -0.84 16.89
C ILE A 337 -20.75 -1.67 17.87
N LEU A 338 -20.64 -3.00 17.80
CA LEU A 338 -21.35 -3.89 18.74
C LEU A 338 -20.96 -3.61 20.19
N LEU A 339 -19.66 -3.44 20.46
CA LEU A 339 -19.16 -3.09 21.79
C LEU A 339 -19.69 -1.72 22.25
N ILE A 340 -19.71 -0.73 21.37
CA ILE A 340 -20.28 0.60 21.68
C ILE A 340 -21.76 0.49 22.03
N VAL A 341 -22.54 -0.31 21.26
CA VAL A 341 -23.96 -0.53 21.53
C VAL A 341 -24.19 -1.24 22.87
N ILE A 342 -23.36 -2.25 23.18
CA ILE A 342 -23.43 -2.96 24.47
C ILE A 342 -23.09 -2.01 25.63
N PHE A 343 -22.04 -1.18 25.49
CA PHE A 343 -21.69 -0.19 26.50
C PHE A 343 -22.76 0.89 26.67
N ALA A 344 -23.30 1.40 25.55
CA ALA A 344 -24.40 2.36 25.57
C ALA A 344 -25.65 1.78 26.26
N ASN A 345 -25.97 0.53 25.95
CA ASN A 345 -27.13 -0.14 26.57
C ASN A 345 -26.92 -0.37 28.08
N LYS A 346 -25.71 -0.79 28.47
CA LYS A 346 -25.36 -0.90 29.90
C LYS A 346 -25.40 0.46 30.63
N TYR A 347 -24.90 1.50 29.97
CA TYR A 347 -24.92 2.86 30.50
C TYR A 347 -26.38 3.38 30.67
N LEU A 348 -27.22 3.19 29.63
CA LEU A 348 -28.63 3.54 29.67
C LEU A 348 -29.38 2.74 30.74
N SER A 349 -29.13 1.46 30.89
CA SER A 349 -29.68 0.60 31.93
C SER A 349 -29.27 1.07 33.34
N SER A 350 -28.03 1.49 33.52
CA SER A 350 -27.55 2.07 34.79
C SER A 350 -28.25 3.39 35.13
N ILE A 351 -28.41 4.27 34.11
CA ILE A 351 -29.17 5.51 34.27
C ILE A 351 -30.62 5.21 34.60
N GLN A 352 -31.27 4.25 33.91
CA GLN A 352 -32.63 3.85 34.14
C GLN A 352 -32.83 3.28 35.55
N SER A 353 -31.89 2.47 36.04
CA SER A 353 -31.88 1.97 37.42
C SER A 353 -31.79 3.12 38.43
N SER A 354 -30.85 4.07 38.22
CA SER A 354 -30.69 5.24 39.09
C SER A 354 -31.94 6.16 39.07
N TYR A 355 -32.58 6.29 37.91
CA TYR A 355 -33.87 7.02 37.80
C TYR A 355 -34.99 6.32 38.52
N ASN A 356 -35.11 4.98 38.41
CA ASN A 356 -36.09 4.19 39.09
C ASN A 356 -35.90 4.24 40.60
N ASP A 357 -34.68 4.20 41.08
CA ASP A 357 -34.35 4.34 42.50
C ASP A 357 -34.72 5.75 43.04
N SER A 358 -34.41 6.79 42.25
CA SER A 358 -34.84 8.15 42.61
C SER A 358 -36.37 8.34 42.57
N LEU A 359 -37.06 7.71 41.60
CA LEU A 359 -38.52 7.67 41.53
C LEU A 359 -39.13 6.92 42.72
N LEU A 360 -38.53 5.82 43.16
CA LEU A 360 -38.94 5.08 44.35
C LEU A 360 -38.78 5.91 45.62
N VAL A 361 -37.66 6.62 45.74
CA VAL A 361 -37.41 7.55 46.84
C VAL A 361 -38.44 8.71 46.82
N GLN A 362 -38.68 9.29 45.64
CA GLN A 362 -39.68 10.34 45.46
C GLN A 362 -41.10 9.84 45.74
N LYS A 363 -41.47 8.63 45.28
CA LYS A 363 -42.76 8.01 45.62
C LYS A 363 -42.92 7.83 47.13
N LYS A 364 -41.91 7.27 47.81
CA LYS A 364 -41.92 7.15 49.26
C LYS A 364 -42.01 8.51 49.96
N TYR A 365 -41.35 9.52 49.42
CA TYR A 365 -41.43 10.88 49.92
C TYR A 365 -42.79 11.51 49.68
N ILE A 366 -43.39 11.30 48.50
CA ILE A 366 -44.73 11.73 48.17
C ILE A 366 -45.77 11.00 49.04
N GLU A 367 -45.62 9.70 49.29
CA GLU A 367 -46.51 8.94 50.20
C GLU A 367 -46.40 9.49 51.64
N LYS A 368 -45.19 9.81 52.09
CA LYS A 368 -44.96 10.43 53.41
C LYS A 368 -45.52 11.86 53.46
N LEU A 369 -45.37 12.65 52.40
CA LEU A 369 -45.97 13.97 52.29
C LEU A 369 -47.48 13.92 52.16
N THR A 370 -48.07 12.94 51.46
CA THR A 370 -49.51 12.74 51.35
C THR A 370 -50.15 12.29 52.70
N SER A 371 -49.41 11.49 53.47
CA SER A 371 -49.83 11.14 54.81
C SER A 371 -49.82 12.35 55.76
N GLN A 372 -48.79 13.21 55.64
CA GLN A 372 -48.65 14.47 56.39
C GLN A 372 -49.66 15.52 55.90
N LEU A 373 -50.00 15.59 54.59
CA LEU A 373 -50.98 16.47 54.02
C LEU A 373 -52.45 16.08 54.47
N ARG A 374 -52.71 14.77 54.65
CA ARG A 374 -53.97 14.35 55.24
C ARG A 374 -54.16 14.83 56.67
N GLU A 375 -53.05 15.02 57.42
CA GLU A 375 -53.07 15.65 58.78
C GLU A 375 -53.23 17.18 58.72
N ILE A 376 -52.82 17.79 57.62
CA ILE A 376 -52.77 19.26 57.44
C ILE A 376 -54.01 19.81 56.65
N GLU A 377 -54.87 18.93 56.09
CA GLU A 377 -56.04 19.35 55.32
C GLU A 377 -57.02 20.21 56.09
N SER A 378 -56.74 20.48 57.38
CA SER A 378 -57.59 21.35 58.28
C SER A 378 -57.24 22.84 58.16
N THR A 379 -56.17 23.27 57.41
CA THR A 379 -55.86 24.71 57.36
C THR A 379 -55.82 25.25 55.90
N LYS A 380 -56.72 26.23 55.65
CA LYS A 380 -56.96 26.87 54.34
C LYS A 380 -55.79 27.60 53.68
N SER A 381 -54.70 27.80 54.36
CA SER A 381 -53.57 28.61 53.88
C SER A 381 -52.59 27.84 52.95
N GLU A 382 -52.56 26.49 52.99
CA GLU A 382 -51.57 25.69 52.26
C GLU A 382 -51.99 25.31 50.80
N ARG A 383 -53.30 25.35 50.51
CA ARG A 383 -53.81 25.12 49.15
C ARG A 383 -53.23 26.11 48.08
N TRP A 384 -52.91 27.33 48.48
CA TRP A 384 -52.40 28.34 47.57
C TRP A 384 -50.91 28.12 47.22
N LEU A 385 -50.15 27.63 48.17
CA LEU A 385 -48.73 27.31 47.98
C LEU A 385 -48.53 26.06 47.07
N ALA A 386 -49.42 25.07 47.18
CA ALA A 386 -49.39 23.88 46.33
C ALA A 386 -49.72 24.20 44.87
N LYS A 387 -50.69 25.09 44.61
CA LYS A 387 -51.04 25.53 43.25
C LYS A 387 -49.88 26.28 42.56
N ARG A 388 -49.12 27.06 43.29
CA ARG A 388 -47.98 27.82 42.75
C ARG A 388 -46.77 26.91 42.41
N ARG A 389 -46.59 25.79 43.14
CA ARG A 389 -45.54 24.80 42.83
C ARG A 389 -45.84 23.95 41.59
N LEU A 390 -47.12 23.66 41.32
CA LEU A 390 -47.55 22.94 40.12
C LEU A 390 -47.30 23.73 38.82
N SER A 391 -47.53 25.03 38.86
CA SER A 391 -47.28 25.87 37.67
C SER A 391 -45.80 26.00 37.28
N VAL A 392 -44.90 25.88 38.27
CA VAL A 392 -43.43 25.89 38.01
C VAL A 392 -42.97 24.55 37.43
N LEU A 393 -43.60 23.44 37.83
CA LEU A 393 -43.28 22.12 37.24
C LEU A 393 -43.81 21.96 35.83
N GLU A 394 -44.99 22.51 35.49
CA GLU A 394 -45.51 22.53 34.13
C GLU A 394 -44.66 23.32 33.16
N SER A 395 -44.12 24.44 33.60
CA SER A 395 -43.17 25.21 32.75
C SER A 395 -41.89 24.42 32.48
N SER A 396 -41.32 23.71 33.46
CA SER A 396 -40.11 22.91 33.30
C SER A 396 -40.31 21.71 32.35
N TYR A 397 -41.49 21.12 32.32
CA TYR A 397 -41.83 19.98 31.44
C TYR A 397 -41.98 20.41 29.97
N ARG A 398 -42.42 21.61 29.70
CA ARG A 398 -42.55 22.18 28.36
C ARG A 398 -41.20 22.36 27.68
N TYR A 399 -40.16 22.72 28.45
CA TYR A 399 -38.81 22.94 27.93
C TYR A 399 -38.11 21.64 27.48
N ALA A 400 -38.34 20.52 28.15
CA ALA A 400 -37.70 19.25 27.80
C ALA A 400 -38.29 18.62 26.53
N ASN A 401 -39.58 18.80 26.27
CA ASN A 401 -40.26 18.22 25.10
C ASN A 401 -39.88 18.91 23.79
N SER A 402 -39.75 20.22 23.77
CA SER A 402 -39.46 20.98 22.53
C SER A 402 -38.10 20.65 21.94
N PHE A 403 -37.12 20.38 22.81
CA PHE A 403 -35.76 20.02 22.34
C PHE A 403 -35.71 18.59 21.79
N SER A 404 -36.36 17.63 22.41
CA SER A 404 -36.43 16.26 21.91
C SER A 404 -37.22 16.14 20.61
N GLU A 405 -38.24 17.00 20.42
CA GLU A 405 -39.01 17.07 19.18
C GLU A 405 -38.19 17.65 18.03
N PHE A 406 -37.39 18.69 18.29
CA PHE A 406 -36.43 19.23 17.34
C PHE A 406 -35.41 18.18 16.89
N LEU A 407 -34.78 17.44 17.79
CA LEU A 407 -33.82 16.39 17.44
C LEU A 407 -34.47 15.29 16.60
N ARG A 408 -35.71 14.93 16.89
CA ARG A 408 -36.43 13.95 16.10
C ARG A 408 -36.73 14.48 14.69
N GLU A 409 -37.18 15.70 14.56
CA GLU A 409 -37.42 16.33 13.24
C GLU A 409 -36.13 16.47 12.44
N LEU A 410 -35.05 16.89 13.09
CA LEU A 410 -33.72 16.97 12.46
C LEU A 410 -33.26 15.61 11.96
N SER A 411 -33.43 14.56 12.74
CA SER A 411 -33.05 13.19 12.35
C SER A 411 -33.87 12.68 11.16
N LEU A 412 -35.13 13.07 11.03
CA LEU A 412 -36.01 12.64 9.94
C LEU A 412 -35.71 13.30 8.61
N ILE A 413 -35.11 14.50 8.64
CA ILE A 413 -34.79 15.27 7.42
C ILE A 413 -33.33 15.16 7.01
N THR A 414 -32.49 14.51 7.82
CA THR A 414 -31.07 14.37 7.53
C THR A 414 -30.86 13.25 6.53
N PRO A 415 -30.34 13.51 5.32
CA PRO A 415 -29.97 12.48 4.35
C PRO A 415 -28.84 11.60 4.86
N GLU A 416 -28.72 10.40 4.30
CA GLU A 416 -27.68 9.43 4.68
C GLU A 416 -26.24 9.91 4.39
N GLU A 417 -26.10 10.81 3.45
CA GLU A 417 -24.84 11.40 3.03
C GLU A 417 -24.32 12.49 3.98
N ILE A 418 -25.15 12.92 4.92
CA ILE A 418 -24.81 13.94 5.91
C ILE A 418 -24.43 13.30 7.24
N THR A 419 -23.25 13.65 7.71
CA THR A 419 -22.76 13.27 9.03
C THR A 419 -22.53 14.51 9.87
N PHE A 420 -23.13 14.54 11.07
CA PHE A 420 -22.88 15.61 12.05
C PHE A 420 -21.65 15.29 12.89
N GLU A 421 -20.71 16.23 12.96
CA GLU A 421 -19.50 16.10 13.78
C GLU A 421 -19.68 16.69 15.18
N PHE A 422 -20.44 17.78 15.26
CA PHE A 422 -20.63 18.53 16.48
C PHE A 422 -22.01 19.13 16.55
N LEU A 423 -22.68 18.98 17.69
CA LEU A 423 -23.94 19.64 18.01
C LEU A 423 -23.82 20.30 19.39
N GLU A 424 -23.87 21.61 19.40
CA GLU A 424 -23.91 22.41 20.62
C GLU A 424 -25.28 23.04 20.78
N CYS A 425 -25.83 22.94 21.99
CA CYS A 425 -27.13 23.54 22.33
C CYS A 425 -27.03 24.30 23.65
N GLN A 426 -27.44 25.57 23.61
CA GLN A 426 -27.44 26.45 24.76
C GLN A 426 -28.89 26.85 25.09
N LYS A 427 -29.31 26.68 26.33
CA LYS A 427 -30.64 27.09 26.79
C LYS A 427 -30.71 28.62 26.83
N MET A 428 -31.79 29.17 26.31
CA MET A 428 -32.15 30.59 26.36
C MET A 428 -33.47 30.79 27.14
N ASP A 429 -33.82 32.04 27.43
CA ASP A 429 -35.03 32.36 28.22
C ASP A 429 -36.35 31.93 27.52
N ASN A 430 -36.38 31.93 26.18
CA ASN A 430 -37.52 31.55 25.35
C ASN A 430 -37.27 30.41 24.38
N GLY A 431 -36.34 29.49 24.68
CA GLY A 431 -36.06 28.40 23.79
C GLY A 431 -34.62 27.88 23.88
N TRP A 432 -34.10 27.42 22.76
CA TRP A 432 -32.75 26.89 22.66
C TRP A 432 -32.01 27.54 21.48
N ARG A 433 -30.75 27.87 21.68
CA ARG A 433 -29.85 28.18 20.57
C ARG A 433 -29.05 26.91 20.24
N PHE A 434 -29.04 26.53 18.99
CA PHE A 434 -28.24 25.40 18.52
C PHE A 434 -27.21 25.82 17.49
N SER A 435 -26.12 25.08 17.47
CA SER A 435 -25.09 25.12 16.44
C SER A 435 -24.66 23.71 16.13
N PHE A 436 -24.64 23.33 14.89
CA PHE A 436 -24.08 22.05 14.48
C PHE A 436 -23.20 22.18 13.26
N ASP A 437 -22.14 21.44 13.29
CA ASP A 437 -21.18 21.28 12.22
C ASP A 437 -21.38 19.89 11.60
N GLY A 438 -21.37 19.80 10.27
CA GLY A 438 -21.56 18.54 9.59
C GLY A 438 -20.80 18.46 8.27
N ASN A 439 -20.66 17.24 7.79
CA ASN A 439 -19.97 16.89 6.57
C ASN A 439 -20.94 16.21 5.61
N ILE A 440 -20.81 16.54 4.34
CA ILE A 440 -21.49 15.85 3.23
C ILE A 440 -20.41 15.17 2.39
N THR A 441 -20.57 13.88 2.18
CA THR A 441 -19.67 13.11 1.34
C THR A 441 -20.36 12.81 0.02
N ALA A 442 -19.80 13.31 -1.09
CA ALA A 442 -20.35 13.13 -2.43
C ALA A 442 -19.23 12.88 -3.44
N ASN A 443 -19.59 12.36 -4.61
CA ASN A 443 -18.63 12.07 -5.67
C ASN A 443 -18.30 13.31 -6.52
N GLU A 444 -19.23 14.26 -6.60
CA GLU A 444 -19.09 15.49 -7.37
C GLU A 444 -19.45 16.74 -6.55
N PRO A 445 -18.83 17.89 -6.83
CA PRO A 445 -19.12 19.14 -6.10
C PRO A 445 -20.56 19.59 -6.21
N LEU A 446 -21.21 19.38 -7.37
CA LEU A 446 -22.60 19.73 -7.63
C LEU A 446 -23.56 18.88 -6.80
N GLU A 447 -23.29 17.59 -6.67
CA GLU A 447 -24.06 16.65 -5.86
C GLU A 447 -24.06 17.06 -4.37
N ALA A 448 -22.89 17.41 -3.83
CA ALA A 448 -22.78 17.90 -2.46
C ALA A 448 -23.57 19.20 -2.23
N GLN A 449 -23.55 20.09 -3.20
CA GLN A 449 -24.33 21.34 -3.14
C GLN A 449 -25.83 21.11 -3.22
N GLU A 450 -26.26 20.17 -4.04
CA GLU A 450 -27.67 19.79 -4.18
C GLU A 450 -28.20 19.17 -2.89
N ILE A 451 -27.49 18.19 -2.32
CA ILE A 451 -27.82 17.58 -1.01
C ILE A 451 -27.91 18.65 0.08
N PHE A 452 -26.93 19.55 0.12
CA PHE A 452 -26.94 20.64 1.09
C PHE A 452 -28.12 21.61 0.88
N SER A 453 -28.42 21.94 -0.36
CA SER A 453 -29.54 22.83 -0.70
C SER A 453 -30.86 22.23 -0.22
N ILE A 454 -31.10 20.96 -0.54
CA ILE A 454 -32.31 20.23 -0.11
C ILE A 454 -32.40 20.19 1.42
N PHE A 455 -31.31 19.81 2.08
CA PHE A 455 -31.26 19.76 3.54
C PHE A 455 -31.48 21.12 4.19
N SER A 456 -30.87 22.18 3.67
CA SER A 456 -31.04 23.53 4.20
C SER A 456 -32.45 24.07 4.01
N GLU A 457 -33.14 23.71 2.91
CA GLU A 457 -34.53 24.01 2.71
C GLU A 457 -35.47 23.25 3.66
N GLN A 458 -35.16 22.00 3.92
CA GLN A 458 -35.95 21.17 4.85
C GLN A 458 -35.83 21.68 6.30
N ILE A 459 -34.63 22.05 6.74
CA ILE A 459 -34.44 22.65 8.06
C ILE A 459 -35.23 23.94 8.20
N LYS A 460 -35.30 24.79 7.18
CA LYS A 460 -36.09 26.03 7.20
C LYS A 460 -37.59 25.79 7.35
N LYS A 461 -38.06 24.60 6.98
CA LYS A 461 -39.50 24.24 7.11
C LYS A 461 -39.87 23.76 8.51
N ILE A 462 -38.88 23.48 9.38
CA ILE A 462 -39.15 23.15 10.78
C ILE A 462 -39.73 24.39 11.47
N LYS A 463 -40.99 24.30 11.87
CA LYS A 463 -41.75 25.46 12.41
C LYS A 463 -41.16 26.05 13.69
N SER A 464 -40.46 25.24 14.45
CA SER A 464 -39.85 25.62 15.72
C SER A 464 -38.53 26.41 15.56
N ILE A 465 -37.95 26.44 14.37
CA ILE A 465 -36.68 27.11 14.14
C ILE A 465 -36.88 28.55 13.69
N LYS A 466 -36.16 29.47 14.34
CA LYS A 466 -36.00 30.88 13.94
C LYS A 466 -34.55 31.24 13.84
N ASN A 467 -34.26 32.36 13.16
CA ASN A 467 -32.94 32.93 13.03
C ASN A 467 -31.86 31.94 12.50
N LEU A 468 -32.29 31.07 11.54
CA LEU A 468 -31.37 30.12 10.94
C LEU A 468 -30.29 30.84 10.14
N ASN A 469 -29.03 30.60 10.49
CA ASN A 469 -27.85 31.17 9.82
C ASN A 469 -26.88 30.05 9.43
N ILE A 470 -26.40 30.12 8.19
CA ILE A 470 -25.36 29.22 7.67
C ILE A 470 -24.06 30.03 7.71
N SER A 471 -23.12 29.67 8.59
CA SER A 471 -21.95 30.49 8.91
C SER A 471 -20.68 30.08 8.18
N SER A 472 -20.59 28.87 7.66
CA SER A 472 -19.46 28.44 6.85
C SER A 472 -19.84 27.30 5.89
N LEU A 473 -19.29 27.37 4.68
CA LEU A 473 -19.37 26.33 3.66
C LEU A 473 -17.96 26.19 3.07
N GLN A 474 -17.33 25.04 3.27
CA GLN A 474 -16.01 24.75 2.74
C GLN A 474 -16.00 23.39 2.05
N MET A 475 -15.38 23.32 0.87
CA MET A 475 -15.16 22.06 0.18
C MET A 475 -13.72 21.61 0.38
N ARG A 476 -13.53 20.34 0.69
CA ARG A 476 -12.24 19.74 0.90
C ARG A 476 -12.19 18.35 0.24
N ASN A 477 -11.08 18.04 -0.41
CA ASN A 477 -10.89 16.69 -0.92
C ASN A 477 -10.67 15.72 0.25
N ASN A 478 -11.37 14.60 0.23
CA ASN A 478 -11.21 13.59 1.27
C ASN A 478 -9.84 12.90 1.12
N PRO A 479 -8.93 13.03 2.10
CA PRO A 479 -7.59 12.44 1.99
C PRO A 479 -7.55 10.91 2.07
N MET A 480 -8.65 10.26 2.43
CA MET A 480 -8.73 8.80 2.60
C MET A 480 -9.42 8.05 1.45
N GLU A 481 -10.17 8.73 0.61
CA GLU A 481 -10.83 8.13 -0.55
C GLU A 481 -10.61 9.02 -1.78
N SER A 482 -9.82 8.55 -2.72
CA SER A 482 -9.31 9.32 -3.88
C SER A 482 -10.38 9.83 -4.87
N ASN A 483 -11.66 9.56 -4.65
CA ASN A 483 -12.77 9.95 -5.54
C ASN A 483 -13.96 10.61 -4.82
N LYS A 484 -13.86 10.95 -3.54
CA LYS A 484 -14.95 11.59 -2.82
C LYS A 484 -14.56 12.96 -2.29
N LEU A 485 -15.44 13.89 -2.44
CA LEU A 485 -15.34 15.25 -1.91
C LEU A 485 -16.14 15.35 -0.61
N THR A 486 -15.60 16.06 0.35
CA THR A 486 -16.31 16.38 1.58
C THR A 486 -16.59 17.86 1.63
N MET A 487 -17.87 18.20 1.75
CA MET A 487 -18.30 19.57 1.99
C MET A 487 -18.64 19.72 3.48
N ILE A 488 -17.94 20.64 4.13
CA ILE A 488 -18.13 20.96 5.55
C ILE A 488 -19.07 22.15 5.64
N PHE A 489 -20.05 22.05 6.50
CA PHE A 489 -21.01 23.14 6.76
C PHE A 489 -21.23 23.36 8.25
N LYS A 490 -21.61 24.59 8.59
CA LYS A 490 -21.99 24.97 9.93
C LYS A 490 -23.34 25.70 9.91
N ILE A 491 -24.29 25.21 10.68
CA ILE A 491 -25.62 25.77 10.79
C ILE A 491 -25.88 26.17 12.24
N GLN A 492 -26.41 27.35 12.42
CA GLN A 492 -26.80 27.90 13.72
C GLN A 492 -28.24 28.39 13.65
N GLY A 493 -28.95 28.26 14.72
CA GLY A 493 -30.35 28.74 14.79
C GLY A 493 -30.86 28.78 16.21
N GLU A 494 -32.12 29.21 16.34
CA GLU A 494 -32.80 29.28 17.60
C GLU A 494 -34.13 28.49 17.51
N ILE A 495 -34.45 27.72 18.54
CA ILE A 495 -35.69 26.99 18.67
C ILE A 495 -36.55 27.80 19.63
N GLU A 496 -37.72 28.30 19.18
CA GLU A 496 -38.68 29.01 20.00
C GLU A 496 -39.64 27.99 20.61
N LEU A 497 -40.00 28.23 21.87
CA LEU A 497 -40.94 27.40 22.69
C LEU A 497 -42.38 27.63 22.33
#